data_13392da3005b3796b0ffb3beec01469a
#
_entry.id   13392da3005b3796b0ffb3beec01469a
#
_cell.length_a   1.000
_cell.length_b   1.000
_cell.length_c   1.000
_cell.angle_alpha   90.00
_cell.angle_beta   90.00
_cell.angle_gamma   90.00
#
_symmetry.space_group_name_H-M   'P 1'
#
loop_
_entity.id
_entity.type
_entity.pdbx_description
1 polymer ?
#
loop_
_entity_poly.entity_id
_entity_poly.type
_entity_poly.pdbx_seq_one_letter_code
_entity_poly.pdbx_strand_id
1 'polypeptide(L)'
;VQPQQPMGGYYQPRSNNAAAFGAGINGYLGYVKENPMNILKIVGAFFVFLATLIPWAHATYWGVTEHWNLFKAGGFNRFIAIIVLLLSLVLIAWEVADFIPVPQIANVKAKLQAIPYFEFILLGVIFVFVLIATIRHGYAHSDGTTINFREYGIKVGISAGVIFAYLGVIAAAAPRVLDKLGIKIGNK
;
A
#
# COMPACT_ATOMS: atom_id res chain seq x y z
N VAL A 1 58.23 -35.57 -9.10
CA VAL A 1 57.88 -34.39 -8.29
C VAL A 1 56.86 -33.62 -9.10
N GLN A 2 55.55 -33.76 -8.75
CA GLN A 2 54.50 -32.95 -9.36
C GLN A 2 54.43 -31.61 -8.65
N PRO A 3 54.31 -30.48 -9.40
CA PRO A 3 54.11 -29.18 -8.78
C PRO A 3 52.69 -29.08 -8.19
N GLN A 4 52.63 -28.77 -6.91
CA GLN A 4 51.35 -28.43 -6.24
C GLN A 4 50.78 -27.15 -6.83
N GLN A 5 49.57 -27.22 -7.40
CA GLN A 5 48.81 -26.04 -7.78
C GLN A 5 48.35 -25.32 -6.51
N PRO A 6 48.53 -23.97 -6.44
CA PRO A 6 48.04 -23.19 -5.33
C PRO A 6 46.51 -23.23 -5.36
N MET A 7 45.88 -23.70 -4.27
CA MET A 7 44.44 -23.54 -4.03
C MET A 7 44.12 -22.04 -3.91
N GLY A 8 43.74 -21.46 -5.04
CA GLY A 8 43.16 -20.15 -5.09
C GLY A 8 41.79 -20.18 -4.41
N GLY A 9 41.75 -19.74 -3.16
CA GLY A 9 40.47 -19.50 -2.48
C GLY A 9 39.67 -18.50 -3.31
N TYR A 10 38.56 -18.96 -3.86
CA TYR A 10 37.56 -18.08 -4.47
C TYR A 10 37.01 -17.18 -3.38
N TYR A 11 37.54 -15.99 -3.28
CA TYR A 11 36.89 -14.89 -2.56
C TYR A 11 35.62 -14.58 -3.31
N GLN A 12 34.50 -15.18 -2.90
CA GLN A 12 33.21 -14.63 -3.26
C GLN A 12 33.10 -13.25 -2.60
N PRO A 13 33.00 -12.17 -3.37
CA PRO A 13 32.75 -10.87 -2.77
C PRO A 13 31.41 -10.97 -2.02
N ARG A 14 31.46 -10.80 -0.70
CA ARG A 14 30.27 -10.62 0.13
C ARG A 14 29.48 -9.50 -0.53
N SER A 15 28.31 -9.83 -1.08
CA SER A 15 27.43 -8.83 -1.68
C SER A 15 27.20 -7.74 -0.62
N ASN A 16 27.69 -6.55 -0.89
CA ASN A 16 27.55 -5.40 0.00
C ASN A 16 26.10 -4.94 -0.13
N ASN A 17 25.18 -5.62 0.57
CA ASN A 17 23.74 -5.33 0.55
C ASN A 17 23.45 -3.85 0.88
N ALA A 18 24.32 -3.23 1.69
CA ALA A 18 24.23 -1.80 2.00
C ALA A 18 24.53 -0.91 0.78
N ALA A 19 25.54 -1.25 -0.03
CA ALA A 19 25.83 -0.50 -1.24
C ALA A 19 24.74 -0.68 -2.31
N ALA A 20 24.22 -1.89 -2.45
CA ALA A 20 23.11 -2.18 -3.35
C ALA A 20 21.82 -1.44 -2.93
N PHE A 21 21.54 -1.38 -1.64
CA PHE A 21 20.40 -0.63 -1.11
C PHE A 21 20.57 0.89 -1.31
N GLY A 22 21.76 1.42 -1.08
CA GLY A 22 22.09 2.83 -1.35
C GLY A 22 21.92 3.19 -2.83
N ALA A 23 22.35 2.32 -3.75
CA ALA A 23 22.15 2.49 -5.19
C ALA A 23 20.65 2.48 -5.54
N GLY A 24 19.85 1.63 -4.92
CA GLY A 24 18.41 1.60 -5.09
C GLY A 24 17.74 2.90 -4.67
N ILE A 25 18.10 3.45 -3.49
CA ILE A 25 17.56 4.74 -3.03
C ILE A 25 17.92 5.87 -4.00
N ASN A 26 19.17 5.94 -4.45
CA ASN A 26 19.61 6.96 -5.39
C ASN A 26 18.89 6.84 -6.74
N GLY A 27 18.64 5.61 -7.20
CA GLY A 27 17.85 5.34 -8.39
C GLY A 27 16.40 5.85 -8.25
N TYR A 28 15.76 5.58 -7.11
CA TYR A 28 14.42 6.08 -6.83
C TYR A 28 14.37 7.61 -6.75
N LEU A 29 15.35 8.25 -6.11
CA LEU A 29 15.44 9.72 -6.07
C LEU A 29 15.64 10.32 -7.46
N GLY A 30 16.40 9.66 -8.34
CA GLY A 30 16.50 10.03 -9.75
C GLY A 30 15.14 9.98 -10.46
N TYR A 31 14.44 8.86 -10.31
CA TYR A 31 13.10 8.66 -10.88
C TYR A 31 12.08 9.71 -10.42
N VAL A 32 12.13 10.12 -9.15
CA VAL A 32 11.27 11.19 -8.62
C VAL A 32 11.69 12.57 -9.15
N LYS A 33 13.00 12.81 -9.33
CA LYS A 33 13.49 14.08 -9.91
C LYS A 33 13.08 14.26 -11.36
N GLU A 34 13.06 13.19 -12.14
CA GLU A 34 12.61 13.22 -13.54
C GLU A 34 11.12 13.52 -13.66
N ASN A 35 10.31 12.96 -12.76
CA ASN A 35 8.88 13.26 -12.67
C ASN A 35 8.43 13.30 -11.20
N PRO A 36 8.32 14.50 -10.61
CA PRO A 36 7.91 14.67 -9.21
C PRO A 36 6.58 14.00 -8.84
N MET A 37 5.69 13.81 -9.83
CA MET A 37 4.42 13.11 -9.62
C MET A 37 4.61 11.64 -9.22
N ASN A 38 5.75 11.03 -9.52
CA ASN A 38 6.01 9.64 -9.15
C ASN A 38 6.06 9.42 -7.64
N ILE A 39 6.40 10.45 -6.85
CA ILE A 39 6.34 10.35 -5.38
C ILE A 39 4.93 10.07 -4.90
N LEU A 40 3.90 10.57 -5.59
CA LEU A 40 2.51 10.37 -5.21
C LEU A 40 2.08 8.91 -5.30
N LYS A 41 2.73 8.10 -6.14
CA LYS A 41 2.44 6.66 -6.26
C LYS A 41 2.72 5.95 -4.94
N ILE A 42 3.92 6.18 -4.36
CA ILE A 42 4.31 5.54 -3.10
C ILE A 42 3.65 6.21 -1.89
N VAL A 43 3.54 7.54 -1.88
CA VAL A 43 2.85 8.28 -0.80
C VAL A 43 1.38 7.89 -0.73
N GLY A 44 0.72 7.76 -1.88
CA GLY A 44 -0.66 7.29 -1.95
C GLY A 44 -0.83 5.88 -1.41
N ALA A 45 0.04 4.95 -1.82
CA ALA A 45 0.04 3.58 -1.30
C ALA A 45 0.26 3.54 0.22
N PHE A 46 1.17 4.38 0.73
CA PHE A 46 1.43 4.51 2.16
C PHE A 46 0.24 5.10 2.93
N PHE A 47 -0.48 6.06 2.35
CA PHE A 47 -1.72 6.59 2.95
C PHE A 47 -2.80 5.53 3.06
N VAL A 48 -2.98 4.68 2.04
CA VAL A 48 -3.91 3.54 2.10
C VAL A 48 -3.48 2.57 3.21
N PHE A 49 -2.19 2.28 3.32
CA PHE A 49 -1.65 1.44 4.39
C PHE A 49 -1.95 2.03 5.78
N LEU A 50 -1.60 3.30 6.01
CA LEU A 50 -1.86 3.98 7.28
C LEU A 50 -3.36 4.03 7.61
N ALA A 51 -4.20 4.23 6.60
CA ALA A 51 -5.64 4.28 6.78
C ALA A 51 -6.21 3.03 7.46
N THR A 52 -5.59 1.86 7.28
CA THR A 52 -6.04 0.63 7.94
C THR A 52 -5.78 0.62 9.44
N LEU A 53 -4.81 1.39 9.91
CA LEU A 53 -4.36 1.43 11.30
C LEU A 53 -5.04 2.52 12.13
N ILE A 54 -5.46 3.61 11.49
CA ILE A 54 -6.12 4.74 12.15
C ILE A 54 -7.64 4.56 12.21
N PRO A 55 -8.36 5.32 13.05
CA PRO A 55 -9.81 5.17 13.19
C PRO A 55 -10.57 5.45 11.88
N TRP A 56 -11.50 4.54 11.55
CA TRP A 56 -12.41 4.65 10.40
C TRP A 56 -13.77 5.20 10.77
N ALA A 57 -14.19 4.97 12.00
CA ALA A 57 -15.45 5.42 12.51
C ALA A 57 -15.34 5.89 13.95
N HIS A 58 -16.33 6.69 14.34
CA HIS A 58 -16.57 7.07 15.72
C HIS A 58 -18.05 7.04 16.00
N ALA A 59 -18.42 6.77 17.24
CA ALA A 59 -19.77 6.91 17.74
C ALA A 59 -19.76 7.76 18.99
N THR A 60 -20.76 8.63 19.11
CA THR A 60 -20.98 9.43 20.33
C THR A 60 -22.24 8.90 21.01
N TYR A 61 -22.07 8.51 22.26
CA TYR A 61 -23.07 7.88 23.06
C TYR A 61 -22.96 8.41 24.49
N TRP A 62 -24.04 8.97 25.02
CA TRP A 62 -24.09 9.63 26.35
C TRP A 62 -22.92 10.60 26.64
N GLY A 63 -22.53 11.37 25.65
CA GLY A 63 -21.44 12.36 25.80
C GLY A 63 -20.03 11.78 25.72
N VAL A 64 -19.89 10.46 25.55
CA VAL A 64 -18.60 9.79 25.32
C VAL A 64 -18.46 9.48 23.83
N THR A 65 -17.31 9.81 23.25
CA THR A 65 -16.99 9.47 21.85
C THR A 65 -15.96 8.37 21.83
N GLU A 66 -16.33 7.26 21.21
CA GLU A 66 -15.41 6.15 20.95
C GLU A 66 -15.00 6.12 19.49
N HIS A 67 -13.75 5.74 19.27
CA HIS A 67 -13.16 5.62 17.95
C HIS A 67 -12.68 4.19 17.72
N TRP A 68 -12.94 3.64 16.52
CA TRP A 68 -12.42 2.32 16.15
C TRP A 68 -11.91 2.28 14.71
N ASN A 69 -10.85 1.51 14.52
CA ASN A 69 -10.38 1.13 13.21
C ASN A 69 -11.07 -0.15 12.72
N LEU A 70 -10.85 -0.53 11.47
CA LEU A 70 -11.49 -1.71 10.89
C LEU A 70 -11.12 -3.02 11.61
N PHE A 71 -9.92 -3.11 12.20
CA PHE A 71 -9.51 -4.29 12.97
C PHE A 71 -10.31 -4.45 14.26
N LYS A 72 -10.54 -3.35 14.98
CA LYS A 72 -11.35 -3.33 16.20
C LYS A 72 -12.82 -3.57 15.91
N ALA A 73 -13.32 -3.11 14.77
CA ALA A 73 -14.70 -3.36 14.36
C ALA A 73 -15.03 -4.87 14.22
N GLY A 74 -14.02 -5.71 14.04
CA GLY A 74 -14.19 -7.17 14.01
C GLY A 74 -14.89 -7.70 12.76
N GLY A 75 -15.17 -9.01 12.76
CA GLY A 75 -15.92 -9.69 11.73
C GLY A 75 -15.45 -9.38 10.30
N PHE A 76 -16.40 -9.09 9.43
CA PHE A 76 -16.14 -8.77 8.02
C PHE A 76 -15.30 -7.49 7.83
N ASN A 77 -15.42 -6.50 8.73
CA ASN A 77 -14.61 -5.29 8.67
C ASN A 77 -13.13 -5.59 8.92
N ARG A 78 -12.81 -6.52 9.84
CA ARG A 78 -11.44 -7.00 10.05
C ARG A 78 -10.89 -7.70 8.82
N PHE A 79 -11.69 -8.51 8.14
CA PHE A 79 -11.31 -9.15 6.88
C PHE A 79 -10.96 -8.10 5.81
N ILE A 80 -11.80 -7.06 5.64
CA ILE A 80 -11.52 -5.94 4.74
C ILE A 80 -10.20 -5.26 5.13
N ALA A 81 -9.98 -4.99 6.42
CA ALA A 81 -8.75 -4.36 6.89
C ALA A 81 -7.50 -5.16 6.48
N ILE A 82 -7.53 -6.47 6.65
CA ILE A 82 -6.43 -7.36 6.27
C ILE A 82 -6.18 -7.28 4.76
N ILE A 83 -7.24 -7.37 3.95
CA ILE A 83 -7.11 -7.31 2.49
C ILE A 83 -6.55 -5.96 2.04
N VAL A 84 -7.09 -4.84 2.52
CA VAL A 84 -6.62 -3.49 2.15
C VAL A 84 -5.16 -3.30 2.59
N LEU A 85 -4.80 -3.78 3.79
CA LEU A 85 -3.43 -3.74 4.28
C LEU A 85 -2.48 -4.54 3.38
N LEU A 86 -2.82 -5.78 3.04
CA LEU A 86 -1.98 -6.61 2.17
C LEU A 86 -1.85 -6.03 0.77
N LEU A 87 -2.95 -5.56 0.17
CA LEU A 87 -2.93 -4.95 -1.15
C LEU A 87 -2.14 -3.64 -1.17
N SER A 88 -2.21 -2.83 -0.10
CA SER A 88 -1.39 -1.62 0.01
C SER A 88 0.10 -1.93 0.14
N LEU A 89 0.47 -3.00 0.87
CA LEU A 89 1.85 -3.48 0.92
C LEU A 89 2.33 -3.99 -0.45
N VAL A 90 1.48 -4.70 -1.19
CA VAL A 90 1.79 -5.11 -2.58
C VAL A 90 2.00 -3.88 -3.45
N LEU A 91 1.16 -2.84 -3.31
CA LEU A 91 1.29 -1.61 -4.08
C LEU A 91 2.59 -0.85 -3.74
N ILE A 92 2.96 -0.77 -2.45
CA ILE A 92 4.24 -0.20 -2.01
C ILE A 92 5.41 -1.01 -2.59
N ALA A 93 5.37 -2.34 -2.44
CA ALA A 93 6.42 -3.23 -2.96
C ALA A 93 6.56 -3.09 -4.49
N TRP A 94 5.45 -2.91 -5.20
CA TRP A 94 5.43 -2.68 -6.64
C TRP A 94 6.20 -1.42 -7.04
N GLU A 95 6.00 -0.32 -6.31
CA GLU A 95 6.67 0.96 -6.60
C GLU A 95 8.17 0.92 -6.36
N VAL A 96 8.61 0.14 -5.35
CA VAL A 96 10.04 0.06 -5.01
C VAL A 96 10.77 -1.10 -5.68
N ALA A 97 10.04 -2.01 -6.33
CA ALA A 97 10.60 -3.25 -6.89
C ALA A 97 11.72 -3.00 -7.93
N ASP A 98 11.62 -1.92 -8.73
CA ASP A 98 12.63 -1.58 -9.74
C ASP A 98 13.95 -1.09 -9.13
N PHE A 99 13.91 -0.68 -7.86
CA PHE A 99 15.05 -0.11 -7.14
C PHE A 99 15.67 -1.10 -6.15
N ILE A 100 15.06 -2.30 -6.00
CA ILE A 100 15.58 -3.36 -5.15
C ILE A 100 16.35 -4.36 -6.02
N PRO A 101 17.67 -4.50 -5.84
CA PRO A 101 18.51 -5.36 -6.68
C PRO A 101 18.37 -6.85 -6.29
N VAL A 102 17.14 -7.36 -6.28
CA VAL A 102 16.83 -8.77 -5.96
C VAL A 102 16.19 -9.42 -7.19
N PRO A 103 16.88 -10.35 -7.87
CA PRO A 103 16.42 -10.97 -9.11
C PRO A 103 15.04 -11.62 -8.99
N GLN A 104 14.72 -12.20 -7.85
CA GLN A 104 13.43 -12.82 -7.59
C GLN A 104 12.28 -11.82 -7.66
N ILE A 105 12.47 -10.62 -7.11
CA ILE A 105 11.49 -9.53 -7.13
C ILE A 105 11.29 -9.05 -8.56
N ALA A 106 12.38 -8.85 -9.31
CA ALA A 106 12.31 -8.44 -10.71
C ALA A 106 11.55 -9.47 -11.57
N ASN A 107 11.79 -10.77 -11.36
CA ASN A 107 11.11 -11.85 -12.08
C ASN A 107 9.60 -11.89 -11.76
N VAL A 108 9.22 -11.70 -10.49
CA VAL A 108 7.80 -11.63 -10.09
C VAL A 108 7.15 -10.40 -10.72
N LYS A 109 7.80 -9.24 -10.65
CA LYS A 109 7.28 -8.01 -11.26
C LYS A 109 7.09 -8.18 -12.77
N ALA A 110 8.06 -8.74 -13.49
CA ALA A 110 7.97 -8.98 -14.93
C ALA A 110 6.77 -9.88 -15.31
N LYS A 111 6.50 -10.94 -14.53
CA LYS A 111 5.33 -11.80 -14.72
C LYS A 111 4.01 -11.05 -14.51
N LEU A 112 3.94 -10.21 -13.48
CA LEU A 112 2.74 -9.43 -13.18
C LEU A 112 2.52 -8.29 -14.19
N GLN A 113 3.59 -7.70 -14.72
CA GLN A 113 3.53 -6.70 -15.81
C GLN A 113 2.97 -7.27 -17.11
N ALA A 114 3.04 -8.59 -17.32
CA ALA A 114 2.39 -9.25 -18.44
C ALA A 114 0.85 -9.20 -18.36
N ILE A 115 0.27 -8.92 -17.19
CA ILE A 115 -1.16 -8.72 -17.00
C ILE A 115 -1.51 -7.28 -17.41
N PRO A 116 -2.32 -7.08 -18.45
CA PRO A 116 -2.70 -5.74 -18.87
C PRO A 116 -3.34 -4.95 -17.73
N TYR A 117 -2.89 -3.72 -17.54
CA TYR A 117 -3.45 -2.81 -16.54
C TYR A 117 -3.38 -3.31 -15.09
N PHE A 118 -2.45 -4.18 -14.74
CA PHE A 118 -2.32 -4.78 -13.40
C PHE A 118 -2.41 -3.74 -12.27
N GLU A 119 -1.71 -2.60 -12.40
CA GLU A 119 -1.73 -1.54 -11.38
C GLU A 119 -3.11 -0.90 -11.21
N PHE A 120 -3.85 -0.72 -12.30
CA PHE A 120 -5.22 -0.19 -12.24
C PHE A 120 -6.19 -1.21 -11.64
N ILE A 121 -6.01 -2.50 -11.93
CA ILE A 121 -6.79 -3.57 -11.32
C ILE A 121 -6.54 -3.58 -9.81
N LEU A 122 -5.29 -3.52 -9.37
CA LEU A 122 -4.91 -3.49 -7.96
C LEU A 122 -5.54 -2.29 -7.24
N LEU A 123 -5.41 -1.09 -7.80
CA LEU A 123 -6.02 0.13 -7.25
C LEU A 123 -7.55 0.06 -7.25
N GLY A 124 -8.16 -0.48 -8.30
CA GLY A 124 -9.60 -0.68 -8.39
C GLY A 124 -10.13 -1.62 -7.31
N VAL A 125 -9.42 -2.72 -7.06
CA VAL A 125 -9.77 -3.66 -5.97
C VAL A 125 -9.64 -2.98 -4.60
N ILE A 126 -8.55 -2.24 -4.36
CA ILE A 126 -8.38 -1.46 -3.13
C ILE A 126 -9.55 -0.47 -2.97
N PHE A 127 -9.88 0.28 -4.01
CA PHE A 127 -10.96 1.25 -3.98
C PHE A 127 -12.31 0.61 -3.62
N VAL A 128 -12.63 -0.56 -4.21
CA VAL A 128 -13.87 -1.30 -3.91
C VAL A 128 -13.91 -1.71 -2.43
N PHE A 129 -12.82 -2.24 -1.87
CA PHE A 129 -12.78 -2.60 -0.46
C PHE A 129 -12.87 -1.38 0.46
N VAL A 130 -12.23 -0.26 0.11
CA VAL A 130 -12.36 1.03 0.82
C VAL A 130 -13.82 1.50 0.79
N LEU A 131 -14.49 1.42 -0.36
CA LEU A 131 -15.90 1.79 -0.49
C LEU A 131 -16.80 0.90 0.38
N ILE A 132 -16.61 -0.42 0.35
CA ILE A 132 -17.36 -1.36 1.19
C ILE A 132 -17.14 -1.04 2.67
N ALA A 133 -15.88 -0.81 3.08
CA ALA A 133 -15.56 -0.43 4.46
C ALA A 133 -16.24 0.88 4.87
N THR A 134 -16.29 1.86 3.95
CA THR A 134 -16.96 3.14 4.19
C THR A 134 -18.47 2.96 4.36
N ILE A 135 -19.11 2.12 3.56
CA ILE A 135 -20.55 1.82 3.72
C ILE A 135 -20.80 1.12 5.04
N ARG A 136 -19.89 0.26 5.46
CA ARG A 136 -20.00 -0.56 6.68
C ARG A 136 -19.44 0.07 7.95
N HIS A 137 -19.05 1.35 7.95
CA HIS A 137 -18.43 2.00 9.11
C HIS A 137 -19.30 1.99 10.39
N GLY A 138 -20.60 1.85 10.27
CA GLY A 138 -21.54 1.75 11.40
C GLY A 138 -21.72 0.34 11.96
N TYR A 139 -21.01 -0.66 11.45
CA TYR A 139 -21.11 -2.05 11.92
C TYR A 139 -19.89 -2.42 12.75
N ALA A 140 -20.14 -3.10 13.87
CA ALA A 140 -19.12 -3.77 14.66
C ALA A 140 -19.51 -5.22 14.93
N HIS A 141 -18.53 -6.04 15.29
CA HIS A 141 -18.73 -7.45 15.61
C HIS A 141 -18.20 -7.71 17.02
N SER A 142 -19.09 -8.18 17.88
CA SER A 142 -18.76 -8.58 19.25
C SER A 142 -19.49 -9.87 19.59
N ASP A 143 -18.81 -10.77 20.29
CA ASP A 143 -19.35 -12.02 20.82
C ASP A 143 -20.15 -12.87 19.81
N GLY A 144 -19.60 -12.97 18.57
CA GLY A 144 -20.21 -13.73 17.50
C GLY A 144 -21.38 -13.03 16.79
N THR A 145 -21.76 -11.82 17.23
CA THR A 145 -22.87 -11.05 16.66
C THR A 145 -22.39 -9.79 15.96
N THR A 146 -22.96 -9.52 14.78
CA THR A 146 -22.74 -8.26 14.08
C THR A 146 -23.79 -7.25 14.51
N ILE A 147 -23.36 -6.13 15.06
CA ILE A 147 -24.21 -5.05 15.56
C ILE A 147 -24.15 -3.90 14.56
N ASN A 148 -25.31 -3.39 14.17
CA ASN A 148 -25.44 -2.13 13.45
C ASN A 148 -25.82 -1.04 14.44
N PHE A 149 -24.90 -0.18 14.81
CA PHE A 149 -25.14 0.87 15.80
C PHE A 149 -26.29 1.83 15.42
N ARG A 150 -26.54 2.01 14.13
CA ARG A 150 -27.64 2.88 13.66
C ARG A 150 -29.02 2.35 14.02
N GLU A 151 -29.19 1.02 14.09
CA GLU A 151 -30.46 0.37 14.50
C GLU A 151 -30.79 0.65 15.96
N TYR A 152 -29.77 0.97 16.77
CA TYR A 152 -29.91 1.36 18.17
C TYR A 152 -29.99 2.89 18.37
N GLY A 153 -30.17 3.66 17.29
CA GLY A 153 -30.24 5.12 17.36
C GLY A 153 -28.91 5.81 17.65
N ILE A 154 -27.79 5.08 17.61
CA ILE A 154 -26.45 5.63 17.84
C ILE A 154 -25.97 6.32 16.58
N LYS A 155 -25.58 7.59 16.71
CA LYS A 155 -24.99 8.35 15.61
C LYS A 155 -23.55 7.89 15.38
N VAL A 156 -23.28 7.36 14.20
CA VAL A 156 -21.95 6.94 13.78
C VAL A 156 -21.45 7.86 12.66
N GLY A 157 -20.28 8.43 12.87
CA GLY A 157 -19.60 9.27 11.89
C GLY A 157 -18.37 8.58 11.30
N ILE A 158 -17.94 9.04 10.13
CA ILE A 158 -16.67 8.67 9.53
C ILE A 158 -15.52 9.39 10.23
N SER A 159 -14.36 8.75 10.28
CA SER A 159 -13.15 9.29 10.90
C SER A 159 -12.00 9.42 9.89
N ALA A 160 -10.85 9.86 10.34
CA ALA A 160 -9.69 10.17 9.52
C ALA A 160 -9.25 9.01 8.60
N GLY A 161 -9.40 7.75 9.03
CA GLY A 161 -9.03 6.59 8.23
C GLY A 161 -9.70 6.54 6.86
N VAL A 162 -10.99 6.89 6.79
CA VAL A 162 -11.72 6.96 5.53
C VAL A 162 -11.12 8.03 4.61
N ILE A 163 -10.83 9.20 5.16
CA ILE A 163 -10.26 10.32 4.39
C ILE A 163 -8.88 9.94 3.84
N PHE A 164 -8.01 9.39 4.71
CA PHE A 164 -6.68 8.93 4.29
C PHE A 164 -6.74 7.83 3.23
N ALA A 165 -7.70 6.90 3.32
CA ALA A 165 -7.87 5.85 2.33
C ALA A 165 -8.22 6.42 0.94
N TYR A 166 -9.20 7.32 0.86
CA TYR A 166 -9.58 7.93 -0.42
C TYR A 166 -8.47 8.83 -0.98
N LEU A 167 -7.86 9.69 -0.15
CA LEU A 167 -6.73 10.50 -0.57
C LEU A 167 -5.57 9.64 -1.06
N GLY A 168 -5.29 8.53 -0.37
CA GLY A 168 -4.27 7.57 -0.75
C GLY A 168 -4.53 6.93 -2.12
N VAL A 169 -5.76 6.46 -2.35
CA VAL A 169 -6.14 5.88 -3.65
C VAL A 169 -6.03 6.91 -4.76
N ILE A 170 -6.54 8.13 -4.55
CA ILE A 170 -6.48 9.21 -5.54
C ILE A 170 -5.01 9.58 -5.83
N ALA A 171 -4.19 9.77 -4.79
CA ALA A 171 -2.78 10.11 -4.95
C ALA A 171 -2.00 9.01 -5.69
N ALA A 172 -2.26 7.74 -5.39
CA ALA A 172 -1.64 6.62 -6.10
C ALA A 172 -2.11 6.51 -7.55
N ALA A 173 -3.38 6.79 -7.83
CA ALA A 173 -3.96 6.65 -9.18
C ALA A 173 -3.59 7.82 -10.10
N ALA A 174 -3.54 9.05 -9.59
CA ALA A 174 -3.38 10.25 -10.40
C ALA A 174 -2.16 10.22 -11.35
N PRO A 175 -0.93 9.90 -10.90
CA PRO A 175 0.22 9.83 -11.80
C PRO A 175 0.04 8.79 -12.91
N ARG A 176 -0.55 7.64 -12.58
CA ARG A 176 -0.79 6.55 -13.55
C ARG A 176 -1.79 6.93 -14.63
N VAL A 177 -2.85 7.63 -14.22
CA VAL A 177 -3.85 8.16 -15.17
C VAL A 177 -3.22 9.20 -16.07
N LEU A 178 -2.45 10.13 -15.51
CA LEU A 178 -1.76 11.17 -16.29
C LEU A 178 -0.75 10.58 -17.27
N ASP A 179 0.05 9.61 -16.83
CA ASP A 179 0.99 8.89 -17.69
C ASP A 179 0.25 8.20 -18.86
N LYS A 180 -0.91 7.59 -18.59
CA LYS A 180 -1.73 6.93 -19.62
C LYS A 180 -2.34 7.91 -20.63
N LEU A 181 -2.65 9.12 -20.19
CA LEU A 181 -3.15 10.20 -21.04
C LEU A 181 -2.03 10.96 -21.76
N GLY A 182 -0.76 10.60 -21.53
CA GLY A 182 0.39 11.28 -22.12
C GLY A 182 0.64 12.69 -21.54
N ILE A 183 0.01 13.01 -20.40
CA ILE A 183 0.16 14.30 -19.74
C ILE A 183 1.37 14.25 -18.82
N LYS A 184 2.45 14.92 -19.20
CA LYS A 184 3.65 15.09 -18.36
C LYS A 184 3.52 16.36 -17.52
N ILE A 185 3.49 16.20 -16.19
CA ILE A 185 3.52 17.30 -15.23
C ILE A 185 4.93 17.35 -14.66
N GLY A 186 5.69 18.34 -15.05
CA GLY A 186 7.06 18.56 -14.55
C GLY A 186 8.07 18.65 -15.69
N ASN A 187 8.90 19.66 -15.59
CA ASN A 187 9.96 20.13 -16.48
C ASN A 187 9.50 20.79 -17.79
N LYS A 188 9.31 22.11 -17.65
CA LYS A 188 9.76 23.03 -18.70
C LYS A 188 11.26 23.22 -18.59
#